data_5c082d8c90a3c715a42ebb78b2ef24ee
#
_entry.id   5c082d8c90a3c715a42ebb78b2ef24ee
#
_cell.length_a   1.000
_cell.length_b   1.000
_cell.length_c   1.000
_cell.angle_alpha   90.00
_cell.angle_beta   90.00
_cell.angle_gamma   90.00
#
_symmetry.space_group_name_H-M   'P 1'
#
loop_
_entity.id
_entity.type
_entity.pdbx_description
1 polymer ?
#
loop_
_entity_poly.entity_id
_entity_poly.type
_entity_poly.pdbx_seq_one_letter_code
_entity_poly.pdbx_strand_id
1 'polypeptide(L)'
;MAKISKLLDSVKELDIVIPEFQREYVWSLEQAKELMASLFQEYPTGSILVWETNNPPEIKNNAVSREKMGWIKVLLDGQQRLTTLYLLIRGEIPPYYKESDISHDPRHLYFNLRTGEFNYYQKQKMADSPFWKSVVECFNEKLDAFTLIENLHLEDAKEKLEIGRTVNDNLVRLRAISDIDYFVQSVPQGLDIDKAIDIFDRVNSMGTKLTEAELVLTHIAGKWPQARRVMKQKIEDYEKAGFFFELDLLTR
;
A
#
# COMPACT_ATOMS: atom_id res chain seq x y z
N MET A 1 -10.77 -8.79 -12.90
CA MET A 1 -10.65 -7.39 -12.46
C MET A 1 -11.43 -7.20 -11.18
N ALA A 2 -10.99 -6.36 -10.28
CA ALA A 2 -11.69 -6.04 -9.04
C ALA A 2 -11.50 -4.55 -8.72
N LYS A 3 -12.55 -3.90 -8.23
CA LYS A 3 -12.43 -2.50 -7.79
C LYS A 3 -11.41 -2.36 -6.66
N ILE A 4 -10.65 -1.27 -6.65
CA ILE A 4 -9.69 -0.97 -5.57
C ILE A 4 -10.39 -1.06 -4.21
N SER A 5 -11.58 -0.45 -4.05
CA SER A 5 -12.35 -0.53 -2.80
C SER A 5 -12.56 -1.98 -2.32
N LYS A 6 -12.91 -2.89 -3.24
CA LYS A 6 -13.12 -4.31 -2.92
C LYS A 6 -11.83 -5.05 -2.54
N LEU A 7 -10.71 -4.69 -3.18
CA LEU A 7 -9.40 -5.23 -2.79
C LEU A 7 -9.01 -4.79 -1.38
N LEU A 8 -9.28 -3.52 -1.04
CA LEU A 8 -9.02 -3.00 0.30
C LEU A 8 -9.95 -3.63 1.36
N ASP A 9 -11.22 -3.92 1.01
CA ASP A 9 -12.13 -4.67 1.87
C ASP A 9 -11.58 -6.08 2.12
N SER A 10 -11.14 -6.78 1.05
CA SER A 10 -10.55 -8.13 1.18
C SER A 10 -9.26 -8.13 2.03
N VAL A 11 -8.47 -7.06 2.01
CA VAL A 11 -7.33 -6.88 2.92
C VAL A 11 -7.81 -6.72 4.37
N LYS A 12 -8.83 -5.90 4.60
CA LYS A 12 -9.39 -5.65 5.94
C LYS A 12 -9.97 -6.92 6.56
N GLU A 13 -10.63 -7.73 5.75
CA GLU A 13 -11.28 -8.99 6.14
C GLU A 13 -10.30 -10.17 6.19
N LEU A 14 -9.04 -9.97 5.79
CA LEU A 14 -8.00 -10.99 5.70
C LEU A 14 -8.28 -12.09 4.66
N ASP A 15 -9.11 -11.81 3.66
CA ASP A 15 -9.27 -12.65 2.46
C ASP A 15 -8.06 -12.56 1.54
N ILE A 16 -7.38 -11.40 1.54
CA ILE A 16 -6.06 -11.20 0.90
C ILE A 16 -5.04 -11.00 2.03
N VAL A 17 -4.02 -11.86 2.04
CA VAL A 17 -2.98 -11.87 3.07
C VAL A 17 -1.59 -11.82 2.45
N ILE A 18 -0.61 -11.36 3.22
CA ILE A 18 0.80 -11.34 2.82
C ILE A 18 1.53 -12.46 3.55
N PRO A 19 2.26 -13.33 2.82
CA PRO A 19 3.05 -14.38 3.43
C PRO A 19 4.29 -13.81 4.12
N GLU A 20 4.76 -14.49 5.18
CA GLU A 20 5.92 -14.07 5.99
C GLU A 20 7.20 -13.96 5.16
N PHE A 21 7.32 -14.70 4.07
CA PHE A 21 8.51 -14.65 3.22
C PHE A 21 8.65 -13.36 2.39
N GLN A 22 7.59 -12.55 2.26
CA GLN A 22 7.70 -11.25 1.59
C GLN A 22 8.32 -10.20 2.51
N ARG A 23 9.04 -9.24 1.89
CA ARG A 23 9.64 -8.11 2.61
C ARG A 23 8.59 -7.20 3.23
N GLU A 24 9.03 -6.29 4.09
CA GLU A 24 8.19 -5.25 4.68
C GLU A 24 7.81 -4.17 3.65
N TYR A 25 7.00 -3.21 4.08
CA TYR A 25 6.70 -2.04 3.26
C TYR A 25 7.95 -1.14 3.19
N VAL A 26 8.50 -1.00 1.99
CA VAL A 26 9.78 -0.28 1.76
C VAL A 26 9.68 0.83 0.71
N TRP A 27 8.49 1.06 0.14
CA TRP A 27 8.33 2.13 -0.82
C TRP A 27 8.65 3.49 -0.20
N SER A 28 9.37 4.31 -0.97
CA SER A 28 9.61 5.70 -0.60
C SER A 28 8.33 6.52 -0.69
N LEU A 29 8.33 7.67 -0.03
CA LEU A 29 7.24 8.63 -0.11
C LEU A 29 6.98 9.07 -1.56
N GLU A 30 8.04 9.20 -2.37
CA GLU A 30 7.90 9.57 -3.79
C GLU A 30 7.18 8.49 -4.60
N GLN A 31 7.52 7.21 -4.41
CA GLN A 31 6.83 6.10 -5.08
C GLN A 31 5.33 6.03 -4.72
N ALA A 32 5.00 6.29 -3.46
CA ALA A 32 3.61 6.36 -3.01
C ALA A 32 2.85 7.53 -3.66
N LYS A 33 3.50 8.70 -3.76
CA LYS A 33 2.96 9.88 -4.45
C LYS A 33 2.75 9.62 -5.95
N GLU A 34 3.73 9.03 -6.62
CA GLU A 34 3.66 8.70 -8.05
C GLU A 34 2.54 7.70 -8.36
N LEU A 35 2.30 6.71 -7.47
CA LEU A 35 1.17 5.80 -7.62
C LEU A 35 -0.16 6.56 -7.61
N MET A 36 -0.37 7.44 -6.62
CA MET A 36 -1.61 8.22 -6.52
C MET A 36 -1.79 9.17 -7.69
N ALA A 37 -0.71 9.85 -8.12
CA ALA A 37 -0.73 10.73 -9.28
C ALA A 37 -1.07 9.97 -10.57
N SER A 38 -0.49 8.77 -10.75
CA SER A 38 -0.78 7.91 -11.91
C SER A 38 -2.24 7.47 -11.93
N LEU A 39 -2.78 7.02 -10.80
CA LEU A 39 -4.20 6.63 -10.70
C LEU A 39 -5.14 7.81 -10.92
N PHE A 40 -4.80 8.99 -10.41
CA PHE A 40 -5.56 10.21 -10.65
C PHE A 40 -5.56 10.62 -12.14
N GLN A 41 -4.50 10.30 -12.88
CA GLN A 41 -4.42 10.49 -14.33
C GLN A 41 -4.95 9.28 -15.13
N GLU A 42 -5.49 8.27 -14.46
CA GLU A 42 -5.99 7.03 -15.08
C GLU A 42 -4.90 6.24 -15.84
N TYR A 43 -3.62 6.41 -15.43
CA TYR A 43 -2.52 5.67 -16.02
C TYR A 43 -2.44 4.24 -15.48
N PRO A 44 -2.01 3.27 -16.30
CA PRO A 44 -1.79 1.90 -15.84
C PRO A 44 -0.73 1.84 -14.74
N THR A 45 -1.05 1.18 -13.63
CA THR A 45 -0.16 1.06 -12.46
C THR A 45 0.26 -0.39 -12.16
N GLY A 46 0.10 -1.27 -13.15
CA GLY A 46 0.44 -2.69 -13.03
C GLY A 46 -0.71 -3.55 -12.55
N SER A 47 -0.40 -4.77 -12.12
CA SER A 47 -1.37 -5.78 -11.70
C SER A 47 -1.10 -6.27 -10.27
N ILE A 48 -2.08 -6.96 -9.70
CA ILE A 48 -1.99 -7.73 -8.46
C ILE A 48 -1.92 -9.21 -8.83
N LEU A 49 -0.96 -9.94 -8.27
CA LEU A 49 -0.86 -11.40 -8.43
C LEU A 49 -1.19 -12.08 -7.11
N VAL A 50 -2.15 -13.00 -7.13
CA VAL A 50 -2.58 -13.75 -5.95
C VAL A 50 -2.50 -15.26 -6.18
N TRP A 51 -2.23 -16.00 -5.14
CA TRP A 51 -2.30 -17.47 -5.10
C TRP A 51 -3.46 -17.87 -4.19
N GLU A 52 -4.46 -18.52 -4.77
CA GLU A 52 -5.58 -19.07 -4.02
C GLU A 52 -5.22 -20.43 -3.45
N THR A 53 -5.26 -20.57 -2.12
CA THR A 53 -4.89 -21.80 -1.44
C THR A 53 -5.68 -21.99 -0.14
N ASN A 54 -5.89 -23.26 0.23
CA ASN A 54 -6.43 -23.66 1.53
C ASN A 54 -5.32 -24.14 2.49
N ASN A 55 -4.06 -24.15 2.03
CA ASN A 55 -2.90 -24.46 2.85
C ASN A 55 -1.84 -23.35 2.69
N PRO A 56 -2.11 -22.15 3.20
CA PRO A 56 -1.21 -21.01 3.05
C PRO A 56 0.07 -21.21 3.84
N PRO A 57 1.16 -20.53 3.43
CA PRO A 57 2.35 -20.38 4.23
C PRO A 57 2.05 -19.60 5.52
N GLU A 58 3.05 -19.42 6.38
CA GLU A 58 2.94 -18.51 7.51
C GLU A 58 2.68 -17.08 7.02
N ILE A 59 1.72 -16.41 7.67
CA ILE A 59 1.26 -15.08 7.28
C ILE A 59 1.88 -14.04 8.20
N LYS A 60 2.21 -12.88 7.65
CA LYS A 60 2.83 -11.78 8.40
C LYS A 60 2.11 -11.50 9.71
N ASN A 61 2.92 -11.37 10.76
CA ASN A 61 2.48 -11.09 12.12
C ASN A 61 1.41 -12.07 12.66
N ASN A 62 1.30 -13.29 12.11
CA ASN A 62 0.28 -14.27 12.48
C ASN A 62 -1.14 -13.68 12.46
N ALA A 63 -1.42 -12.80 11.49
CA ALA A 63 -2.69 -12.06 11.41
C ALA A 63 -3.92 -12.98 11.36
N VAL A 64 -3.76 -14.23 10.88
CA VAL A 64 -4.83 -15.23 10.81
C VAL A 64 -4.38 -16.54 11.44
N SER A 65 -5.23 -17.14 12.28
CA SER A 65 -5.01 -18.48 12.81
C SER A 65 -5.28 -19.53 11.74
N ARG A 66 -4.36 -20.49 11.53
CA ARG A 66 -4.51 -21.59 10.56
C ARG A 66 -5.80 -22.40 10.75
N GLU A 67 -6.28 -22.53 11.97
CA GLU A 67 -7.48 -23.30 12.30
C GLU A 67 -8.78 -22.67 11.76
N LYS A 68 -8.76 -21.40 11.42
CA LYS A 68 -9.91 -20.64 10.87
C LYS A 68 -9.82 -20.39 9.37
N MET A 69 -8.78 -20.88 8.70
CA MET A 69 -8.59 -20.63 7.28
C MET A 69 -9.37 -21.59 6.41
N GLY A 70 -10.29 -21.03 5.61
CA GLY A 70 -10.79 -21.66 4.41
C GLY A 70 -9.84 -21.40 3.21
N TRP A 71 -10.40 -21.18 2.04
CA TRP A 71 -9.66 -20.68 0.88
C TRP A 71 -9.35 -19.20 1.07
N ILE A 72 -8.08 -18.84 0.95
CA ILE A 72 -7.61 -17.46 1.03
C ILE A 72 -6.73 -17.12 -0.16
N LYS A 73 -6.54 -15.83 -0.40
CA LYS A 73 -5.66 -15.29 -1.44
C LYS A 73 -4.37 -14.82 -0.80
N VAL A 74 -3.28 -15.50 -1.11
CA VAL A 74 -1.94 -15.11 -0.72
C VAL A 74 -1.39 -14.18 -1.80
N LEU A 75 -1.05 -12.96 -1.43
CA LEU A 75 -0.51 -11.96 -2.34
C LEU A 75 0.92 -12.34 -2.74
N LEU A 76 1.20 -12.45 -4.06
CA LEU A 76 2.52 -12.76 -4.59
C LEU A 76 3.20 -11.54 -5.23
N ASP A 77 2.44 -10.66 -5.89
CA ASP A 77 2.95 -9.37 -6.38
C ASP A 77 1.94 -8.25 -6.18
N GLY A 78 2.44 -7.01 -6.13
CA GLY A 78 1.65 -5.81 -5.88
C GLY A 78 1.50 -5.43 -4.42
N GLN A 79 2.24 -6.05 -3.51
CA GLN A 79 2.22 -5.78 -2.07
C GLN A 79 2.40 -4.29 -1.77
N GLN A 80 3.45 -3.67 -2.30
CA GLN A 80 3.75 -2.26 -2.02
C GLN A 80 2.61 -1.35 -2.50
N ARG A 81 2.07 -1.61 -3.69
CA ARG A 81 0.93 -0.88 -4.25
C ARG A 81 -0.33 -1.02 -3.40
N LEU A 82 -0.70 -2.26 -3.07
CA LEU A 82 -1.91 -2.53 -2.28
C LEU A 82 -1.81 -1.93 -0.88
N THR A 83 -0.64 -2.03 -0.25
CA THR A 83 -0.37 -1.41 1.06
C THR A 83 -0.45 0.11 0.99
N THR A 84 0.14 0.74 -0.04
CA THR A 84 0.05 2.19 -0.25
C THR A 84 -1.40 2.65 -0.39
N LEU A 85 -2.18 1.95 -1.21
CA LEU A 85 -3.61 2.26 -1.40
C LEU A 85 -4.40 2.09 -0.10
N TYR A 86 -4.10 1.05 0.69
CA TYR A 86 -4.76 0.84 1.97
C TYR A 86 -4.45 1.99 2.94
N LEU A 87 -3.17 2.36 3.07
CA LEU A 87 -2.73 3.46 3.94
C LEU A 87 -3.35 4.80 3.55
N LEU A 88 -3.40 5.12 2.26
CA LEU A 88 -3.87 6.42 1.78
C LEU A 88 -5.39 6.53 1.66
N ILE A 89 -6.08 5.46 1.29
CA ILE A 89 -7.54 5.47 1.10
C ILE A 89 -8.27 5.16 2.41
N ARG A 90 -7.79 4.18 3.20
CA ARG A 90 -8.41 3.84 4.50
C ARG A 90 -7.85 4.66 5.67
N GLY A 91 -6.65 5.21 5.54
CA GLY A 91 -5.97 5.94 6.62
C GLY A 91 -5.49 5.05 7.76
N GLU A 92 -5.59 3.74 7.61
CA GLU A 92 -5.30 2.72 8.62
C GLU A 92 -4.11 1.85 8.17
N ILE A 93 -3.47 1.19 9.12
CA ILE A 93 -2.44 0.18 8.84
C ILE A 93 -3.14 -1.14 8.50
N PRO A 94 -2.75 -1.83 7.42
CA PRO A 94 -3.31 -3.15 7.11
C PRO A 94 -3.15 -4.12 8.28
N PRO A 95 -4.14 -5.01 8.54
CA PRO A 95 -4.17 -5.84 9.77
C PRO A 95 -3.00 -6.83 9.89
N TYR A 96 -2.30 -7.12 8.81
CA TYR A 96 -1.09 -7.96 8.80
C TYR A 96 0.21 -7.18 9.00
N TYR A 97 0.16 -5.86 9.24
CA TYR A 97 1.32 -5.02 9.57
C TYR A 97 1.19 -4.41 10.96
N LYS A 98 2.35 -4.13 11.55
CA LYS A 98 2.49 -3.22 12.68
C LYS A 98 3.01 -1.87 12.18
N GLU A 99 2.90 -0.84 13.00
CA GLU A 99 3.41 0.49 12.65
C GLU A 99 4.93 0.48 12.37
N SER A 100 5.67 -0.32 13.13
CA SER A 100 7.11 -0.54 12.93
C SER A 100 7.49 -1.18 11.59
N ASP A 101 6.54 -1.81 10.90
CA ASP A 101 6.78 -2.48 9.62
C ASP A 101 6.62 -1.52 8.42
N ILE A 102 6.23 -0.26 8.69
CA ILE A 102 6.05 0.79 7.69
C ILE A 102 7.23 1.76 7.78
N SER A 103 8.25 1.55 6.95
CA SER A 103 9.49 2.36 6.99
C SER A 103 9.26 3.83 6.61
N HIS A 104 8.38 4.08 5.64
CA HIS A 104 8.05 5.42 5.16
C HIS A 104 6.53 5.54 5.06
N ASP A 105 5.91 6.12 6.08
CA ASP A 105 4.46 6.25 6.15
C ASP A 105 3.93 7.28 5.15
N PRO A 106 3.19 6.89 4.11
CA PRO A 106 2.69 7.80 3.10
C PRO A 106 1.45 8.57 3.53
N ARG A 107 0.83 8.28 4.68
CA ARG A 107 -0.46 8.89 5.12
C ARG A 107 -0.41 10.41 5.27
N HIS A 108 0.78 11.00 5.30
CA HIS A 108 0.99 12.45 5.28
C HIS A 108 1.09 13.05 3.87
N LEU A 109 0.61 12.35 2.85
CA LEU A 109 0.46 12.88 1.50
C LEU A 109 -0.71 13.87 1.44
N TYR A 110 -0.49 15.02 0.81
CA TYR A 110 -1.49 16.06 0.58
C TYR A 110 -1.88 16.13 -0.89
N PHE A 111 -3.10 16.54 -1.13
CA PHE A 111 -3.67 16.78 -2.44
C PHE A 111 -4.19 18.22 -2.52
N ASN A 112 -3.84 18.93 -3.60
CA ASN A 112 -4.36 20.26 -3.86
C ASN A 112 -5.67 20.17 -4.65
N LEU A 113 -6.76 20.48 -4.00
CA LEU A 113 -8.11 20.40 -4.58
C LEU A 113 -8.32 21.35 -5.79
N ARG A 114 -7.51 22.42 -5.91
CA ARG A 114 -7.61 23.38 -7.02
C ARG A 114 -6.76 22.94 -8.22
N THR A 115 -5.54 22.45 -8.00
CA THR A 115 -4.60 22.12 -9.08
C THR A 115 -4.56 20.64 -9.45
N GLY A 116 -5.02 19.75 -8.56
CA GLY A 116 -4.90 18.29 -8.73
C GLY A 116 -3.49 17.74 -8.44
N GLU A 117 -2.64 18.52 -7.79
CA GLU A 117 -1.26 18.14 -7.46
C GLU A 117 -1.19 17.36 -6.15
N PHE A 118 -0.30 16.37 -6.10
CA PHE A 118 0.07 15.66 -4.88
C PHE A 118 1.43 16.12 -4.37
N ASN A 119 1.56 16.35 -3.07
CA ASN A 119 2.85 16.64 -2.46
C ASN A 119 2.86 16.30 -0.96
N TYR A 120 4.05 16.06 -0.40
CA TYR A 120 4.22 16.04 1.04
C TYR A 120 4.32 17.45 1.57
N TYR A 121 4.04 17.64 2.89
CA TYR A 121 3.91 18.97 3.48
C TYR A 121 5.10 19.87 3.18
N GLN A 122 4.81 21.03 2.63
CA GLN A 122 5.75 22.10 2.35
C GLN A 122 5.18 23.40 2.92
N LYS A 123 5.78 23.90 4.02
CA LYS A 123 5.28 25.09 4.73
C LYS A 123 5.03 26.27 3.81
N GLN A 124 5.97 26.55 2.90
CA GLN A 124 5.88 27.69 1.98
C GLN A 124 4.70 27.63 1.00
N LYS A 125 4.25 26.42 0.64
CA LYS A 125 3.16 26.20 -0.33
C LYS A 125 1.82 25.93 0.32
N MET A 126 1.82 25.39 1.54
CA MET A 126 0.62 24.77 2.11
C MET A 126 0.07 25.50 3.35
N ALA A 127 0.92 26.22 4.12
CA ALA A 127 0.53 26.77 5.41
C ALA A 127 -0.71 27.69 5.35
N ASP A 128 -0.77 28.53 4.31
CA ASP A 128 -1.83 29.53 4.15
C ASP A 128 -2.83 29.19 3.04
N SER A 129 -2.73 27.99 2.45
CA SER A 129 -3.61 27.57 1.35
C SER A 129 -4.73 26.67 1.84
N PRO A 130 -6.00 27.06 1.68
CA PRO A 130 -7.13 26.25 2.09
C PRO A 130 -7.35 25.02 1.20
N PHE A 131 -6.69 24.95 0.03
CA PHE A 131 -6.89 23.91 -0.98
C PHE A 131 -6.06 22.66 -0.74
N TRP A 132 -4.99 22.70 0.06
CA TRP A 132 -4.22 21.52 0.39
C TRP A 132 -4.89 20.74 1.52
N LYS A 133 -5.29 19.51 1.22
CA LYS A 133 -5.91 18.59 2.17
C LYS A 133 -5.13 17.28 2.20
N SER A 134 -5.10 16.62 3.34
CA SER A 134 -4.55 15.26 3.43
C SER A 134 -5.32 14.34 2.48
N VAL A 135 -4.62 13.46 1.77
CA VAL A 135 -5.26 12.46 0.91
C VAL A 135 -6.23 11.60 1.71
N VAL A 136 -5.84 11.18 2.92
CA VAL A 136 -6.71 10.42 3.84
C VAL A 136 -8.00 11.20 4.16
N GLU A 137 -7.89 12.51 4.40
CA GLU A 137 -9.06 13.38 4.65
C GLU A 137 -9.96 13.49 3.42
N CYS A 138 -9.36 13.54 2.21
CA CYS A 138 -10.11 13.62 0.96
C CYS A 138 -10.98 12.36 0.70
N PHE A 139 -10.54 11.17 1.12
CA PHE A 139 -11.32 9.95 1.04
C PHE A 139 -12.35 9.83 2.18
N ASN A 140 -12.25 10.64 3.22
CA ASN A 140 -13.25 10.69 4.28
C ASN A 140 -14.49 11.47 3.77
N GLU A 141 -15.67 10.90 3.96
CA GLU A 141 -16.94 11.50 3.53
C GLU A 141 -17.24 12.87 4.19
N LYS A 142 -16.55 13.17 5.29
CA LYS A 142 -16.74 14.47 6.01
C LYS A 142 -16.16 15.67 5.25
N LEU A 143 -15.22 15.46 4.32
CA LEU A 143 -14.70 16.54 3.50
C LEU A 143 -15.71 16.89 2.41
N ASP A 144 -16.28 18.08 2.51
CA ASP A 144 -17.24 18.62 1.54
C ASP A 144 -16.65 19.86 0.86
N ALA A 145 -16.65 19.83 -0.47
CA ALA A 145 -16.16 20.93 -1.30
C ALA A 145 -16.98 22.21 -1.08
N PHE A 146 -18.27 22.10 -0.79
CA PHE A 146 -19.17 23.23 -0.61
C PHE A 146 -18.80 24.02 0.65
N THR A 147 -18.64 23.34 1.77
CA THR A 147 -18.22 23.94 3.04
C THR A 147 -16.86 24.62 2.93
N LEU A 148 -15.94 24.04 2.16
CA LEU A 148 -14.62 24.64 1.94
C LEU A 148 -14.73 25.96 1.16
N ILE A 149 -15.59 26.00 0.15
CA ILE A 149 -15.77 27.15 -0.72
C ILE A 149 -16.56 28.28 -0.02
N GLU A 150 -17.52 27.93 0.82
CA GLU A 150 -18.25 28.94 1.64
C GLU A 150 -17.29 29.73 2.54
N ASN A 151 -16.27 29.07 3.07
CA ASN A 151 -15.26 29.67 3.92
C ASN A 151 -14.20 30.50 3.15
N LEU A 152 -14.23 30.49 1.80
CA LEU A 152 -13.39 31.38 1.00
C LEU A 152 -14.06 32.78 0.94
N HIS A 153 -13.36 33.75 1.47
CA HIS A 153 -13.78 35.16 1.40
C HIS A 153 -13.53 35.74 0.00
N LEU A 154 -14.25 35.20 -1.00
CA LEU A 154 -14.22 35.70 -2.39
C LEU A 154 -15.41 36.62 -2.61
N GLU A 155 -15.15 37.84 -3.12
CA GLU A 155 -16.18 38.84 -3.40
C GLU A 155 -16.91 38.57 -4.74
N ASP A 156 -16.19 38.03 -5.73
CA ASP A 156 -16.77 37.69 -7.03
C ASP A 156 -17.47 36.32 -7.01
N ALA A 157 -18.81 36.35 -7.18
CA ALA A 157 -19.64 35.17 -7.22
C ALA A 157 -19.31 34.23 -8.41
N LYS A 158 -18.83 34.78 -9.53
CA LYS A 158 -18.45 34.01 -10.72
C LYS A 158 -17.14 33.25 -10.46
N GLU A 159 -16.16 33.92 -9.89
CA GLU A 159 -14.88 33.31 -9.48
C GLU A 159 -15.13 32.21 -8.44
N LYS A 160 -15.97 32.49 -7.44
CA LYS A 160 -16.36 31.52 -6.41
C LYS A 160 -16.96 30.25 -6.99
N LEU A 161 -17.86 30.42 -7.99
CA LEU A 161 -18.49 29.29 -8.66
C LEU A 161 -17.48 28.46 -9.49
N GLU A 162 -16.56 29.11 -10.20
CA GLU A 162 -15.56 28.47 -11.02
C GLU A 162 -14.56 27.65 -10.19
N ILE A 163 -14.05 28.25 -9.10
CA ILE A 163 -13.22 27.55 -8.14
C ILE A 163 -13.98 26.38 -7.51
N GLY A 164 -15.25 26.58 -7.16
CA GLY A 164 -16.09 25.56 -6.60
C GLY A 164 -16.26 24.34 -7.48
N ARG A 165 -16.48 24.54 -8.77
CA ARG A 165 -16.54 23.44 -9.75
C ARG A 165 -15.22 22.69 -9.82
N THR A 166 -14.10 23.40 -9.96
CA THR A 166 -12.78 22.78 -10.06
C THR A 166 -12.44 21.94 -8.82
N VAL A 167 -12.71 22.48 -7.63
CA VAL A 167 -12.46 21.79 -6.35
C VAL A 167 -13.33 20.52 -6.24
N ASN A 168 -14.62 20.63 -6.59
CA ASN A 168 -15.53 19.50 -6.57
C ASN A 168 -15.12 18.42 -7.58
N ASP A 169 -14.80 18.81 -8.81
CA ASP A 169 -14.43 17.87 -9.88
C ASP A 169 -13.15 17.12 -9.51
N ASN A 170 -12.14 17.81 -8.97
CA ASN A 170 -10.92 17.19 -8.51
C ASN A 170 -11.15 16.24 -7.31
N LEU A 171 -12.01 16.62 -6.37
CA LEU A 171 -12.35 15.76 -5.24
C LEU A 171 -13.11 14.50 -5.67
N VAL A 172 -14.10 14.64 -6.57
CA VAL A 172 -14.85 13.52 -7.16
C VAL A 172 -13.89 12.59 -7.93
N ARG A 173 -13.02 13.16 -8.75
CA ARG A 173 -12.03 12.40 -9.51
C ARG A 173 -11.04 11.66 -8.59
N LEU A 174 -10.58 12.29 -7.51
CA LEU A 174 -9.71 11.63 -6.53
C LEU A 174 -10.44 10.44 -5.87
N ARG A 175 -11.67 10.62 -5.43
CA ARG A 175 -12.48 9.57 -4.79
C ARG A 175 -12.81 8.43 -5.75
N ALA A 176 -12.97 8.72 -7.04
CA ALA A 176 -13.23 7.73 -8.08
C ALA A 176 -12.06 6.72 -8.23
N ILE A 177 -10.87 7.02 -7.73
CA ILE A 177 -9.76 6.03 -7.64
C ILE A 177 -10.20 4.74 -6.94
N SER A 178 -11.08 4.83 -5.93
CA SER A 178 -11.61 3.66 -5.22
C SER A 178 -12.45 2.74 -6.13
N ASP A 179 -12.98 3.27 -7.22
CA ASP A 179 -13.83 2.56 -8.18
C ASP A 179 -13.07 2.05 -9.42
N ILE A 180 -11.78 2.36 -9.54
CA ILE A 180 -10.94 1.86 -10.63
C ILE A 180 -10.86 0.33 -10.54
N ASP A 181 -11.10 -0.33 -11.69
CA ASP A 181 -10.93 -1.76 -11.84
C ASP A 181 -9.44 -2.11 -11.93
N TYR A 182 -8.92 -2.77 -10.91
CA TYR A 182 -7.55 -3.24 -10.87
C TYR A 182 -7.43 -4.64 -11.48
N PHE A 183 -6.37 -4.86 -12.25
CA PHE A 183 -6.14 -6.16 -12.86
C PHE A 183 -5.58 -7.13 -11.82
N VAL A 184 -6.35 -8.16 -11.49
CA VAL A 184 -5.96 -9.23 -10.56
C VAL A 184 -5.75 -10.51 -11.34
N GLN A 185 -4.55 -11.07 -11.26
CA GLN A 185 -4.20 -12.37 -11.79
C GLN A 185 -4.20 -13.40 -10.66
N SER A 186 -4.82 -14.54 -10.88
CA SER A 186 -4.76 -15.68 -9.95
C SER A 186 -3.85 -16.75 -10.52
N VAL A 187 -2.95 -17.23 -9.68
CA VAL A 187 -2.16 -18.43 -9.98
C VAL A 187 -3.09 -19.65 -9.93
N PRO A 188 -2.92 -20.66 -10.81
CA PRO A 188 -3.74 -21.87 -10.81
C PRO A 188 -3.83 -22.53 -9.44
N GLN A 189 -5.03 -22.99 -9.09
CA GLN A 189 -5.29 -23.70 -7.84
C GLN A 189 -4.51 -25.04 -7.81
N GLY A 190 -4.14 -25.48 -6.60
CA GLY A 190 -3.45 -26.75 -6.39
C GLY A 190 -1.94 -26.72 -6.54
N LEU A 191 -1.34 -25.54 -6.74
CA LEU A 191 0.12 -25.40 -6.64
C LEU A 191 0.57 -25.52 -5.18
N ASP A 192 1.71 -26.19 -5.01
CA ASP A 192 2.42 -26.22 -3.73
C ASP A 192 3.18 -24.87 -3.47
N ILE A 193 3.67 -24.73 -2.25
CA ILE A 193 4.38 -23.53 -1.83
C ILE A 193 5.67 -23.30 -2.64
N ASP A 194 6.40 -24.34 -3.00
CA ASP A 194 7.67 -24.21 -3.73
C ASP A 194 7.42 -23.59 -5.12
N LYS A 195 6.38 -24.04 -5.81
CA LYS A 195 5.98 -23.44 -7.11
C LYS A 195 5.44 -22.01 -6.96
N ALA A 196 4.73 -21.73 -5.87
CA ALA A 196 4.27 -20.36 -5.60
C ALA A 196 5.45 -19.40 -5.37
N ILE A 197 6.51 -19.85 -4.67
CA ILE A 197 7.76 -19.12 -4.48
C ILE A 197 8.49 -18.93 -5.82
N ASP A 198 8.59 -19.96 -6.65
CA ASP A 198 9.20 -19.85 -7.98
C ASP A 198 8.49 -18.82 -8.87
N ILE A 199 7.16 -18.75 -8.82
CA ILE A 199 6.38 -17.74 -9.53
C ILE A 199 6.64 -16.34 -8.95
N PHE A 200 6.65 -16.22 -7.63
CA PHE A 200 6.99 -14.98 -6.93
C PHE A 200 8.35 -14.45 -7.37
N ASP A 201 9.39 -15.29 -7.39
CA ASP A 201 10.74 -14.90 -7.80
C ASP A 201 10.78 -14.43 -9.26
N ARG A 202 10.12 -15.16 -10.16
CA ARG A 202 10.08 -14.79 -11.59
C ARG A 202 9.39 -13.45 -11.82
N VAL A 203 8.27 -13.20 -11.16
CA VAL A 203 7.52 -11.95 -11.32
C VAL A 203 8.28 -10.78 -10.71
N ASN A 204 8.88 -10.96 -9.53
CA ASN A 204 9.65 -9.89 -8.87
C ASN A 204 10.98 -9.58 -9.59
N SER A 205 11.56 -10.54 -10.33
CA SER A 205 12.76 -10.28 -11.14
C SER A 205 12.52 -9.25 -12.26
N MET A 206 11.27 -9.01 -12.64
CA MET A 206 10.87 -8.05 -13.68
C MET A 206 10.49 -6.67 -13.13
N GLY A 207 10.35 -6.52 -11.79
CA GLY A 207 9.92 -5.31 -11.10
C GLY A 207 11.02 -4.67 -10.23
N THR A 208 10.65 -4.17 -9.04
CA THR A 208 11.62 -3.72 -8.04
C THR A 208 12.34 -4.94 -7.49
N LYS A 209 13.56 -5.15 -7.97
CA LYS A 209 14.33 -6.37 -7.69
C LYS A 209 14.47 -6.60 -6.19
N LEU A 210 14.25 -7.84 -5.79
CA LEU A 210 14.69 -8.33 -4.50
C LEU A 210 16.21 -8.45 -4.49
N THR A 211 16.83 -8.21 -3.34
CA THR A 211 18.24 -8.53 -3.16
C THR A 211 18.44 -10.05 -3.18
N GLU A 212 19.67 -10.51 -3.44
CA GLU A 212 20.00 -11.94 -3.37
C GLU A 212 19.68 -12.51 -1.97
N ALA A 213 19.93 -11.74 -0.92
CA ALA A 213 19.59 -12.09 0.44
C ALA A 213 18.09 -12.26 0.67
N GLU A 214 17.27 -11.37 0.13
CA GLU A 214 15.80 -11.46 0.20
C GLU A 214 15.29 -12.71 -0.53
N LEU A 215 15.85 -13.06 -1.69
CA LEU A 215 15.50 -14.26 -2.44
C LEU A 215 15.86 -15.53 -1.66
N VAL A 216 17.10 -15.61 -1.15
CA VAL A 216 17.56 -16.74 -0.32
C VAL A 216 16.65 -16.89 0.90
N LEU A 217 16.34 -15.78 1.56
CA LEU A 217 15.48 -15.79 2.74
C LEU A 217 14.05 -16.23 2.42
N THR A 218 13.53 -15.91 1.21
CA THR A 218 12.24 -16.39 0.72
C THR A 218 12.21 -17.92 0.62
N HIS A 219 13.23 -18.52 0.01
CA HIS A 219 13.35 -19.97 -0.11
C HIS A 219 13.55 -20.66 1.26
N ILE A 220 14.33 -20.06 2.14
CA ILE A 220 14.51 -20.57 3.52
C ILE A 220 13.17 -20.51 4.26
N ALA A 221 12.45 -19.40 4.18
CA ALA A 221 11.17 -19.21 4.85
C ALA A 221 10.06 -20.15 4.33
N GLY A 222 10.14 -20.60 3.08
CA GLY A 222 9.28 -21.63 2.55
C GLY A 222 9.38 -22.98 3.29
N LYS A 223 10.59 -23.33 3.79
CA LYS A 223 10.88 -24.58 4.54
C LYS A 223 10.97 -24.35 6.04
N TRP A 224 11.39 -23.15 6.45
CA TRP A 224 11.46 -22.71 7.83
C TRP A 224 10.74 -21.36 7.97
N PRO A 225 9.42 -21.36 8.16
CA PRO A 225 8.59 -20.15 8.13
C PRO A 225 9.05 -19.06 9.10
N GLN A 226 9.65 -19.43 10.22
CA GLN A 226 10.10 -18.49 11.25
C GLN A 226 11.45 -17.82 10.94
N ALA A 227 12.15 -18.25 9.89
CA ALA A 227 13.50 -17.78 9.58
C ALA A 227 13.60 -16.24 9.53
N ARG A 228 12.70 -15.61 8.81
CA ARG A 228 12.69 -14.13 8.66
C ARG A 228 12.47 -13.43 9.99
N ARG A 229 11.54 -13.90 10.80
CA ARG A 229 11.26 -13.34 12.13
C ARG A 229 12.46 -13.50 13.07
N VAL A 230 13.11 -14.67 13.06
CA VAL A 230 14.30 -14.94 13.87
C VAL A 230 15.45 -14.03 13.46
N MET A 231 15.69 -13.84 12.16
CA MET A 231 16.73 -12.95 11.65
C MET A 231 16.44 -11.49 11.99
N LYS A 232 15.19 -11.03 11.80
CA LYS A 232 14.76 -9.67 12.17
C LYS A 232 14.98 -9.41 13.68
N GLN A 233 14.58 -10.36 14.53
CA GLN A 233 14.79 -10.25 15.97
C GLN A 233 16.28 -10.15 16.31
N LYS A 234 17.13 -10.91 15.64
CA LYS A 234 18.59 -10.84 15.82
C LYS A 234 19.16 -9.48 15.43
N ILE A 235 18.70 -8.89 14.32
CA ILE A 235 19.09 -7.54 13.91
C ILE A 235 18.71 -6.53 15.00
N GLU A 236 17.45 -6.56 15.47
CA GLU A 236 16.99 -5.68 16.55
C GLU A 236 17.80 -5.85 17.86
N ASP A 237 18.16 -7.08 18.20
CA ASP A 237 18.98 -7.36 19.38
C ASP A 237 20.41 -6.81 19.24
N TYR A 238 21.00 -6.89 18.04
CA TYR A 238 22.29 -6.29 17.74
C TYR A 238 22.24 -4.76 17.74
N GLU A 239 21.19 -4.17 17.18
CA GLU A 239 20.98 -2.72 17.19
C GLU A 239 20.89 -2.18 18.64
N LYS A 240 20.15 -2.86 19.51
CA LYS A 240 20.09 -2.55 20.96
C LYS A 240 21.45 -2.65 21.64
N ALA A 241 22.31 -3.54 21.16
CA ALA A 241 23.68 -3.68 21.64
C ALA A 241 24.68 -2.69 20.99
N GLY A 242 24.20 -1.80 20.10
CA GLY A 242 25.02 -0.78 19.44
C GLY A 242 25.72 -1.26 18.16
N PHE A 243 25.33 -2.42 17.63
CA PHE A 243 25.83 -2.94 16.37
C PHE A 243 24.76 -2.83 15.28
N PHE A 244 25.10 -2.26 14.14
CA PHE A 244 24.20 -2.11 13.00
C PHE A 244 24.55 -3.11 11.91
N PHE A 245 23.66 -4.05 11.65
CA PHE A 245 23.79 -5.05 10.59
C PHE A 245 22.59 -4.98 9.64
N GLU A 246 22.88 -5.05 8.35
CA GLU A 246 21.86 -5.25 7.35
C GLU A 246 21.49 -6.74 7.22
N LEU A 247 20.27 -7.01 6.77
CA LEU A 247 19.77 -8.37 6.57
C LEU A 247 20.69 -9.20 5.65
N ASP A 248 21.28 -8.55 4.65
CA ASP A 248 22.21 -9.15 3.69
C ASP A 248 23.44 -9.79 4.35
N LEU A 249 23.88 -9.25 5.49
CA LEU A 249 25.04 -9.81 6.23
C LEU A 249 24.67 -11.13 6.93
N LEU A 250 23.43 -11.28 7.39
CA LEU A 250 22.99 -12.47 8.13
C LEU A 250 22.57 -13.63 7.22
N THR A 251 22.41 -13.38 5.93
CA THR A 251 21.97 -14.39 4.95
C THR A 251 23.11 -14.93 4.10
N ARG A 252 24.32 -14.38 4.25
CA ARG A 252 25.56 -14.87 3.64
C ARG A 252 26.24 -15.90 4.53
#